data_3501432d2e74d3539fc6ff0b2ff9abd4
#
_entry.id   3501432d2e74d3539fc6ff0b2ff9abd4
#
_cell.length_a   1.000
_cell.length_b   1.000
_cell.length_c   1.000
_cell.angle_alpha   90.00
_cell.angle_beta   90.00
_cell.angle_gamma   90.00
#
_symmetry.space_group_name_H-M   'P 1'
#
loop_
_entity.id
_entity.type
_entity.pdbx_description
1 polymer ?
#
loop_
_entity_poly.entity_id
_entity_poly.type
_entity_poly.pdbx_seq_one_letter_code
_entity_poly.pdbx_strand_id
1 'polypeptide(L)'
;MGVNAGSEFLNSAGIFQTHLSPDDLLKTIHKIESQLGRKRELRWGPRPIDIDILFYGQQIIDTATIVIPHPCLWYRSFVLKPLNEVSPNWIHPIFNESVAQLTHRLTQRPLLIRLQDQQTDLHVSQIAQQCWSIQDHPFHLLSTDDQREAFCEIMIESTEQKPTVLPSRRQPCHESRRIIRCFVGNNDGVKTVRQFLMDTEAAVLG
;
A
#
# COMPACT_ATOMS: atom_id res chain seq x y z
N MET A 1 8.11 -7.00 0.77
CA MET A 1 9.30 -7.05 1.66
C MET A 1 10.50 -7.41 0.81
N GLY A 2 11.63 -6.68 0.92
CA GLY A 2 12.82 -7.02 0.14
C GLY A 2 13.44 -8.33 0.64
N VAL A 3 14.14 -9.03 -0.24
CA VAL A 3 14.74 -10.36 -0.06
C VAL A 3 15.74 -10.49 1.13
N ASN A 4 15.95 -9.40 1.90
CA ASN A 4 16.82 -9.33 3.08
C ASN A 4 16.08 -8.84 4.34
N ALA A 5 14.76 -9.04 4.46
CA ALA A 5 14.07 -8.80 5.70
C ALA A 5 14.46 -9.91 6.69
N GLY A 6 15.53 -9.67 7.47
CA GLY A 6 15.82 -10.47 8.64
C GLY A 6 14.73 -10.27 9.67
N SER A 7 14.48 -11.27 10.52
CA SER A 7 13.55 -11.35 11.66
C SER A 7 12.11 -10.83 11.41
N GLU A 8 11.13 -11.53 11.91
CA GLU A 8 9.72 -11.15 11.89
C GLU A 8 9.50 -9.77 12.53
N PHE A 9 8.73 -8.91 11.86
CA PHE A 9 8.34 -7.62 12.40
C PHE A 9 7.07 -7.79 13.24
N LEU A 10 7.09 -7.27 14.46
CA LEU A 10 5.89 -7.14 15.26
C LEU A 10 5.16 -5.86 14.83
N ASN A 11 3.88 -6.00 14.50
CA ASN A 11 3.03 -4.88 14.14
C ASN A 11 1.99 -4.66 15.23
N SER A 12 1.74 -3.42 15.60
CA SER A 12 0.68 -3.05 16.53
C SER A 12 0.02 -1.75 16.10
N ALA A 13 -1.18 -1.48 16.61
CA ALA A 13 -1.89 -0.23 16.39
C ALA A 13 -2.34 0.35 17.74
N GLY A 14 -2.50 1.68 17.81
CA GLY A 14 -2.98 2.37 18.99
C GLY A 14 -3.77 3.62 18.62
N ILE A 15 -4.62 4.04 19.54
CA ILE A 15 -5.41 5.27 19.43
C ILE A 15 -4.88 6.27 20.43
N PHE A 16 -4.62 7.47 19.98
CA PHE A 16 -4.10 8.54 20.81
C PHE A 16 -4.92 9.82 20.63
N GLN A 17 -5.06 10.59 21.69
CA GLN A 17 -5.54 11.95 21.63
C GLN A 17 -4.35 12.91 21.60
N THR A 18 -4.40 13.90 20.74
CA THR A 18 -3.34 14.91 20.61
C THR A 18 -3.92 16.27 20.24
N HIS A 19 -3.26 17.35 20.69
CA HIS A 19 -3.50 18.71 20.25
C HIS A 19 -2.48 19.19 19.20
N LEU A 20 -1.49 18.36 18.86
CA LEU A 20 -0.51 18.68 17.82
C LEU A 20 -1.19 18.67 16.46
N SER A 21 -0.77 19.57 15.58
CA SER A 21 -1.13 19.47 14.17
C SER A 21 -0.57 18.17 13.55
N PRO A 22 -1.10 17.68 12.41
CA PRO A 22 -0.55 16.50 11.73
C PRO A 22 0.95 16.61 11.43
N ASP A 23 1.41 17.79 10.98
CA ASP A 23 2.83 18.03 10.70
C ASP A 23 3.70 18.02 11.98
N ASP A 24 3.21 18.58 13.08
CA ASP A 24 3.95 18.58 14.36
C ASP A 24 3.93 17.19 15.01
N LEU A 25 2.85 16.46 14.85
CA LEU A 25 2.80 15.04 15.24
C LEU A 25 3.82 14.22 14.45
N LEU A 26 3.91 14.40 13.13
CA LEU A 26 4.90 13.72 12.29
C LEU A 26 6.34 14.05 12.73
N LYS A 27 6.64 15.33 13.00
CA LYS A 27 7.96 15.75 13.53
C LYS A 27 8.27 15.08 14.88
N THR A 28 7.26 14.99 15.75
CA THR A 28 7.39 14.35 17.05
C THR A 28 7.67 12.86 16.91
N ILE A 29 6.95 12.17 16.04
CA ILE A 29 7.17 10.76 15.71
C ILE A 29 8.60 10.55 15.21
N HIS A 30 9.06 11.34 14.24
CA HIS A 30 10.43 11.23 13.72
C HIS A 30 11.51 11.44 14.80
N LYS A 31 11.23 12.32 15.77
CA LYS A 31 12.13 12.52 16.92
C LYS A 31 12.17 11.28 17.82
N ILE A 32 11.02 10.69 18.12
CA ILE A 32 10.91 9.46 18.92
C ILE A 32 11.62 8.30 18.21
N GLU A 33 11.37 8.08 16.93
CA GLU A 33 12.04 7.05 16.14
C GLU A 33 13.56 7.20 16.15
N SER A 34 14.05 8.44 16.02
CA SER A 34 15.48 8.76 16.09
C SER A 34 16.06 8.45 17.45
N GLN A 35 15.35 8.78 18.55
CA GLN A 35 15.76 8.47 19.91
C GLN A 35 15.81 6.97 20.18
N LEU A 36 14.94 6.19 19.51
CA LEU A 36 14.90 4.73 19.59
C LEU A 36 15.88 4.04 18.62
N GLY A 37 16.81 4.81 18.05
CA GLY A 37 17.92 4.27 17.26
C GLY A 37 17.65 4.13 15.75
N ARG A 38 16.56 4.71 15.22
CA ARG A 38 16.33 4.75 13.77
C ARG A 38 17.39 5.63 13.09
N LYS A 39 18.29 5.00 12.32
CA LYS A 39 19.23 5.70 11.43
C LYS A 39 18.72 5.69 10.00
N ARG A 40 18.72 6.85 9.32
CA ARG A 40 18.23 6.99 7.93
C ARG A 40 19.27 6.64 6.87
N GLU A 41 20.28 5.83 7.20
CA GLU A 41 21.41 5.56 6.31
C GLU A 41 21.09 4.60 5.15
N LEU A 42 20.07 3.73 5.31
CA LEU A 42 19.66 2.78 4.27
C LEU A 42 18.16 2.87 4.02
N ARG A 43 17.78 3.13 2.76
CA ARG A 43 16.37 3.31 2.34
C ARG A 43 15.48 2.09 2.64
N TRP A 44 16.07 0.88 2.77
CA TRP A 44 15.39 -0.41 2.99
C TRP A 44 16.09 -1.27 4.06
N GLY A 45 16.91 -0.68 4.93
CA GLY A 45 17.58 -1.40 6.02
C GLY A 45 16.60 -1.79 7.14
N PRO A 46 16.97 -2.78 7.98
CA PRO A 46 16.19 -3.14 9.15
C PRO A 46 16.08 -1.93 10.08
N ARG A 47 14.84 -1.62 10.50
CA ARG A 47 14.53 -0.48 11.37
C ARG A 47 14.09 -1.01 12.72
N PRO A 48 14.61 -0.48 13.83
CA PRO A 48 14.17 -0.89 15.16
C PRO A 48 12.70 -0.53 15.42
N ILE A 49 12.21 0.56 14.80
CA ILE A 49 10.82 1.02 14.89
C ILE A 49 10.45 1.85 13.67
N ASP A 50 9.18 1.74 13.24
CA ASP A 50 8.56 2.53 12.17
C ASP A 50 7.14 2.88 12.63
N ILE A 51 6.84 4.18 12.77
CA ILE A 51 5.56 4.65 13.29
C ILE A 51 4.83 5.42 12.18
N ASP A 52 3.73 4.88 11.71
CA ASP A 52 2.89 5.47 10.68
C ASP A 52 1.64 6.14 11.29
N ILE A 53 1.30 7.35 10.81
CA ILE A 53 0.02 7.98 11.09
C ILE A 53 -1.00 7.41 10.10
N LEU A 54 -1.90 6.56 10.58
CA LEU A 54 -2.91 5.91 9.72
C LEU A 54 -4.09 6.83 9.45
N PHE A 55 -4.60 7.49 10.49
CA PHE A 55 -5.70 8.44 10.45
C PHE A 55 -5.40 9.62 11.36
N TYR A 56 -6.00 10.77 11.07
CA TYR A 56 -6.03 11.91 11.97
C TYR A 56 -7.46 12.50 11.99
N GLY A 57 -8.27 12.04 12.92
CA GLY A 57 -9.71 12.29 12.88
C GLY A 57 -10.29 11.81 11.54
N GLN A 58 -11.16 12.61 10.94
CA GLN A 58 -11.73 12.36 9.62
C GLN A 58 -11.06 13.22 8.53
N GLN A 59 -9.87 13.76 8.81
CA GLN A 59 -9.18 14.64 7.87
C GLN A 59 -8.61 13.86 6.69
N ILE A 60 -8.67 14.48 5.53
CA ILE A 60 -8.02 14.06 4.30
C ILE A 60 -6.93 15.09 4.00
N ILE A 61 -5.69 14.67 4.04
CA ILE A 61 -4.50 15.53 3.88
C ILE A 61 -3.61 14.93 2.81
N ASP A 62 -3.21 15.73 1.83
CA ASP A 62 -2.27 15.33 0.78
C ASP A 62 -1.26 16.45 0.57
N THR A 63 -0.12 16.32 1.25
CA THR A 63 0.98 17.28 1.15
C THR A 63 2.28 16.56 0.78
N ALA A 64 3.33 17.31 0.49
CA ALA A 64 4.65 16.73 0.19
C ALA A 64 5.23 15.94 1.38
N THR A 65 4.80 16.24 2.61
CA THR A 65 5.36 15.65 3.84
C THR A 65 4.49 14.55 4.43
N ILE A 66 3.17 14.67 4.33
CA ILE A 66 2.22 13.76 4.98
C ILE A 66 0.99 13.52 4.10
N VAL A 67 0.55 12.28 4.07
CA VAL A 67 -0.69 11.86 3.41
C VAL A 67 -1.55 11.11 4.42
N ILE A 68 -2.78 11.59 4.63
CA ILE A 68 -3.77 11.02 5.56
C ILE A 68 -5.11 10.89 4.83
N PRO A 69 -5.79 9.75 4.89
CA PRO A 69 -5.36 8.46 5.49
C PRO A 69 -4.08 7.92 4.86
N HIS A 70 -3.34 7.10 5.60
CA HIS A 70 -2.13 6.47 5.06
C HIS A 70 -2.46 5.68 3.79
N PRO A 71 -1.83 5.97 2.64
CA PRO A 71 -2.30 5.52 1.32
C PRO A 71 -2.30 4.00 1.13
N CYS A 72 -1.50 3.26 1.89
CA CYS A 72 -1.39 1.81 1.76
C CYS A 72 -2.13 1.03 2.87
N LEU A 73 -2.85 1.71 3.78
CA LEU A 73 -3.45 1.01 4.93
C LEU A 73 -4.52 0.00 4.52
N TRP A 74 -5.31 0.29 3.48
CA TRP A 74 -6.50 -0.45 3.09
C TRP A 74 -6.22 -1.84 2.48
N TYR A 75 -4.98 -2.13 2.07
CA TYR A 75 -4.57 -3.42 1.51
C TYR A 75 -3.44 -4.12 2.27
N ARG A 76 -2.94 -3.52 3.37
CA ARG A 76 -1.88 -4.11 4.20
C ARG A 76 -2.47 -4.89 5.36
N SER A 77 -2.41 -6.21 5.31
CA SER A 77 -2.98 -7.07 6.35
C SER A 77 -2.32 -6.84 7.71
N PHE A 78 -0.99 -6.65 7.72
CA PHE A 78 -0.22 -6.36 8.94
C PHE A 78 -0.54 -4.99 9.58
N VAL A 79 -1.20 -4.09 8.85
CA VAL A 79 -1.74 -2.83 9.37
C VAL A 79 -3.18 -3.00 9.81
N LEU A 80 -4.02 -3.59 8.95
CA LEU A 80 -5.47 -3.70 9.22
C LEU A 80 -5.80 -4.67 10.34
N LYS A 81 -5.06 -5.78 10.51
CA LYS A 81 -5.30 -6.73 11.61
C LYS A 81 -5.23 -6.06 12.99
N PRO A 82 -4.09 -5.44 13.39
CA PRO A 82 -4.01 -4.78 14.69
C PRO A 82 -4.91 -3.55 14.79
N LEU A 83 -5.13 -2.82 13.70
CA LEU A 83 -6.03 -1.67 13.69
C LEU A 83 -7.49 -2.10 13.94
N ASN A 84 -7.91 -3.24 13.39
CA ASN A 84 -9.25 -3.79 13.60
C ASN A 84 -9.50 -4.23 15.06
N GLU A 85 -8.44 -4.63 15.78
CA GLU A 85 -8.56 -4.97 17.20
C GLU A 85 -8.88 -3.75 18.05
N VAL A 86 -8.30 -2.58 17.72
CA VAL A 86 -8.43 -1.37 18.55
C VAL A 86 -9.53 -0.42 18.05
N SER A 87 -9.88 -0.45 16.77
CA SER A 87 -10.84 0.48 16.17
C SER A 87 -11.64 -0.09 14.98
N PRO A 88 -12.38 -1.19 15.15
CA PRO A 88 -13.09 -1.86 14.05
C PRO A 88 -14.14 -0.96 13.36
N ASN A 89 -14.77 -0.07 14.12
CA ASN A 89 -15.87 0.77 13.67
C ASN A 89 -15.41 2.13 13.08
N TRP A 90 -14.11 2.40 13.05
CA TRP A 90 -13.60 3.64 12.46
C TRP A 90 -13.85 3.65 10.96
N ILE A 91 -14.46 4.72 10.47
CA ILE A 91 -14.79 4.87 9.06
C ILE A 91 -13.62 5.50 8.33
N HIS A 92 -13.18 4.87 7.25
CA HIS A 92 -12.17 5.43 6.35
C HIS A 92 -12.77 6.60 5.56
N PRO A 93 -12.25 7.83 5.70
CA PRO A 93 -12.93 9.04 5.19
C PRO A 93 -13.05 9.09 3.66
N ILE A 94 -12.24 8.33 2.91
CA ILE A 94 -12.28 8.30 1.44
C ILE A 94 -13.19 7.16 0.96
N PHE A 95 -13.04 5.95 1.52
CA PHE A 95 -13.78 4.76 1.06
C PHE A 95 -15.17 4.65 1.69
N ASN A 96 -15.43 5.39 2.77
CA ASN A 96 -16.67 5.32 3.54
C ASN A 96 -16.96 3.89 4.05
N GLU A 97 -15.93 3.13 4.34
CA GLU A 97 -15.97 1.78 4.89
C GLU A 97 -15.31 1.75 6.27
N SER A 98 -15.82 0.90 7.16
CA SER A 98 -15.20 0.68 8.46
C SER A 98 -13.90 -0.12 8.32
N VAL A 99 -13.02 -0.01 9.30
CA VAL A 99 -11.80 -0.84 9.39
C VAL A 99 -12.16 -2.33 9.36
N ALA A 100 -13.25 -2.73 10.02
CA ALA A 100 -13.74 -4.09 9.96
C ALA A 100 -14.14 -4.53 8.56
N GLN A 101 -14.81 -3.67 7.79
CA GLN A 101 -15.17 -3.95 6.39
C GLN A 101 -13.93 -4.05 5.50
N LEU A 102 -12.97 -3.14 5.65
CA LEU A 102 -11.69 -3.21 4.93
C LEU A 102 -10.93 -4.51 5.26
N THR A 103 -10.88 -4.88 6.54
CA THR A 103 -10.23 -6.13 6.98
C THR A 103 -10.96 -7.35 6.41
N HIS A 104 -12.29 -7.36 6.45
CA HIS A 104 -13.10 -8.45 5.88
C HIS A 104 -12.84 -8.62 4.38
N ARG A 105 -12.76 -7.53 3.61
CA ARG A 105 -12.43 -7.59 2.17
C ARG A 105 -11.08 -8.28 1.91
N LEU A 106 -10.07 -8.06 2.75
CA LEU A 106 -8.77 -8.75 2.64
C LEU A 106 -8.86 -10.26 2.89
N THR A 107 -9.89 -10.74 3.57
CA THR A 107 -10.08 -12.18 3.83
C THR A 107 -10.89 -12.90 2.76
N GLN A 108 -11.58 -12.18 1.87
CA GLN A 108 -12.32 -12.79 0.77
C GLN A 108 -11.37 -13.52 -0.18
N ARG A 109 -11.78 -14.68 -0.68
CA ARG A 109 -11.00 -15.47 -1.65
C ARG A 109 -11.90 -15.98 -2.78
N PRO A 110 -11.41 -15.98 -4.03
CA PRO A 110 -10.18 -15.29 -4.45
C PRO A 110 -10.30 -13.77 -4.41
N LEU A 111 -9.18 -13.08 -4.22
CA LEU A 111 -9.13 -11.63 -4.40
C LEU A 111 -9.10 -11.30 -5.89
N LEU A 112 -10.06 -10.55 -6.36
CA LEU A 112 -10.21 -10.19 -7.77
C LEU A 112 -9.35 -8.99 -8.11
N ILE A 113 -8.36 -9.16 -8.97
CA ILE A 113 -7.40 -8.12 -9.36
C ILE A 113 -7.61 -7.76 -10.83
N ARG A 114 -7.76 -6.47 -11.13
CA ARG A 114 -7.75 -5.96 -12.50
C ARG A 114 -6.41 -5.31 -12.79
N LEU A 115 -5.77 -5.74 -13.86
CA LEU A 115 -4.53 -5.11 -14.35
C LEU A 115 -4.88 -4.11 -15.45
N GLN A 116 -4.31 -2.92 -15.33
CA GLN A 116 -4.37 -1.89 -16.36
C GLN A 116 -2.93 -1.53 -16.77
N ASP A 117 -2.59 -1.80 -18.01
CA ASP A 117 -1.30 -1.43 -18.60
C ASP A 117 -1.49 -0.14 -19.42
N GLN A 118 -0.78 0.90 -19.02
CA GLN A 118 -0.77 2.17 -19.72
C GLN A 118 0.56 2.31 -20.50
N GLN A 119 0.56 1.85 -21.75
CA GLN A 119 1.62 2.11 -22.74
C GLN A 119 3.02 1.57 -22.37
N THR A 120 3.11 0.38 -21.74
CA THR A 120 4.42 -0.15 -21.33
C THR A 120 4.96 -1.24 -22.24
N ASP A 121 4.32 -1.68 -23.29
CA ASP A 121 4.72 -2.82 -24.16
C ASP A 121 5.11 -4.12 -23.38
N LEU A 122 4.86 -4.14 -22.07
CA LEU A 122 5.28 -5.21 -21.17
C LEU A 122 4.18 -6.23 -20.98
N HIS A 123 3.72 -6.96 -21.80
CA HIS A 123 2.71 -8.04 -21.58
C HIS A 123 2.40 -8.35 -20.09
N VAL A 124 1.96 -7.33 -19.36
CA VAL A 124 1.82 -7.33 -17.88
C VAL A 124 0.92 -8.48 -17.39
N SER A 125 -0.14 -8.79 -18.16
CA SER A 125 -1.02 -9.92 -17.85
C SER A 125 -0.28 -11.26 -17.88
N GLN A 126 0.67 -11.44 -18.80
CA GLN A 126 1.49 -12.65 -18.87
C GLN A 126 2.48 -12.73 -17.71
N ILE A 127 3.09 -11.60 -17.32
CA ILE A 127 3.96 -11.53 -16.14
C ILE A 127 3.18 -11.89 -14.88
N ALA A 128 1.99 -11.33 -14.71
CA ALA A 128 1.15 -11.62 -13.56
C ALA A 128 0.67 -13.09 -13.53
N GLN A 129 0.28 -13.63 -14.69
CA GLN A 129 -0.05 -15.06 -14.80
C GLN A 129 1.14 -15.95 -14.40
N GLN A 130 2.36 -15.61 -14.81
CA GLN A 130 3.55 -16.36 -14.38
C GLN A 130 3.84 -16.25 -12.89
N CYS A 131 3.57 -15.11 -12.26
CA CYS A 131 3.74 -14.90 -10.82
C CYS A 131 2.69 -15.66 -10.02
N TRP A 132 1.44 -15.70 -10.52
CA TRP A 132 0.26 -16.20 -9.81
C TRP A 132 -0.38 -17.44 -10.48
N SER A 133 0.37 -18.19 -11.27
CA SER A 133 -0.11 -19.36 -12.02
C SER A 133 -0.26 -20.64 -11.19
N ILE A 134 -0.09 -20.56 -9.89
CA ILE A 134 -0.28 -21.72 -8.99
C ILE A 134 -1.77 -22.00 -8.83
N GLN A 135 -2.17 -23.25 -8.93
CA GLN A 135 -3.53 -23.69 -8.65
C GLN A 135 -3.90 -23.29 -7.21
N ASP A 136 -5.08 -22.71 -7.02
CA ASP A 136 -5.55 -22.14 -5.74
C ASP A 136 -4.81 -20.87 -5.29
N HIS A 137 -4.19 -20.14 -6.21
CA HIS A 137 -3.61 -18.84 -5.86
C HIS A 137 -4.69 -17.90 -5.30
N PRO A 138 -4.40 -17.15 -4.19
CA PRO A 138 -5.38 -16.27 -3.55
C PRO A 138 -5.82 -15.10 -4.43
N PHE A 139 -5.09 -14.79 -5.50
CA PHE A 139 -5.44 -13.75 -6.46
C PHE A 139 -6.00 -14.35 -7.75
N HIS A 140 -7.05 -13.73 -8.27
CA HIS A 140 -7.65 -14.07 -9.55
C HIS A 140 -7.66 -12.84 -10.45
N LEU A 141 -7.02 -12.96 -11.62
CA LEU A 141 -6.97 -11.87 -12.59
C LEU A 141 -8.30 -11.77 -13.34
N LEU A 142 -8.88 -10.57 -13.31
CA LEU A 142 -10.04 -10.23 -14.12
C LEU A 142 -9.59 -9.80 -15.52
N SER A 143 -10.30 -10.24 -16.55
CA SER A 143 -10.17 -9.68 -17.89
C SER A 143 -10.71 -8.24 -17.92
N THR A 144 -10.37 -7.49 -18.97
CA THR A 144 -10.85 -6.11 -19.17
C THR A 144 -12.37 -6.04 -19.28
N ASP A 145 -13.01 -7.11 -19.80
CA ASP A 145 -14.46 -7.18 -20.05
C ASP A 145 -15.24 -7.75 -18.86
N ASP A 146 -14.54 -8.19 -17.81
CA ASP A 146 -15.17 -8.75 -16.63
C ASP A 146 -15.87 -7.65 -15.81
N GLN A 147 -17.17 -7.81 -15.60
CA GLN A 147 -18.00 -6.83 -14.89
C GLN A 147 -17.95 -6.97 -13.36
N ARG A 148 -17.29 -8.01 -12.83
CA ARG A 148 -17.16 -8.17 -11.37
C ARG A 148 -16.37 -7.03 -10.75
N GLU A 149 -16.77 -6.61 -9.56
CA GLU A 149 -16.02 -5.61 -8.80
C GLU A 149 -14.66 -6.18 -8.40
N ALA A 150 -13.58 -5.51 -8.80
CA ALA A 150 -12.23 -5.88 -8.39
C ALA A 150 -11.99 -5.49 -6.93
N PHE A 151 -11.22 -6.32 -6.20
CA PHE A 151 -10.66 -5.94 -4.91
C PHE A 151 -9.78 -4.69 -5.05
N CYS A 152 -8.92 -4.69 -6.05
CA CYS A 152 -8.14 -3.51 -6.46
C CYS A 152 -7.83 -3.55 -7.95
N GLU A 153 -7.46 -2.39 -8.47
CA GLU A 153 -6.88 -2.22 -9.79
C GLU A 153 -5.37 -1.97 -9.63
N ILE A 154 -4.55 -2.72 -10.36
CA ILE A 154 -3.11 -2.48 -10.43
C ILE A 154 -2.83 -1.79 -11.76
N MET A 155 -2.38 -0.54 -11.69
CA MET A 155 -2.06 0.27 -12.84
C MET A 155 -0.53 0.29 -13.05
N ILE A 156 -0.11 -0.10 -14.24
CA ILE A 156 1.30 -0.09 -14.65
C ILE A 156 1.51 1.08 -15.58
N GLU A 157 2.40 1.99 -15.20
CA GLU A 157 2.66 3.25 -15.91
C GLU A 157 4.12 3.36 -16.33
N SER A 158 4.38 3.82 -17.57
CA SER A 158 5.75 4.11 -18.02
C SER A 158 6.29 5.39 -17.37
N THR A 159 7.56 5.38 -16.99
CA THR A 159 8.23 6.57 -16.45
C THR A 159 8.78 7.51 -17.53
N GLU A 160 8.66 7.19 -18.82
CA GLU A 160 9.14 8.06 -19.90
C GLU A 160 8.37 9.39 -20.01
N GLN A 161 7.14 9.43 -19.53
CA GLN A 161 6.31 10.64 -19.51
C GLN A 161 6.39 11.43 -18.18
N LYS A 162 7.52 11.42 -17.52
CA LYS A 162 7.69 12.05 -16.21
C LYS A 162 7.22 13.49 -16.15
N PRO A 163 6.33 13.80 -15.20
CA PRO A 163 6.38 15.11 -14.56
C PRO A 163 7.70 15.16 -13.76
N THR A 164 8.36 16.32 -13.77
CA THR A 164 9.67 16.62 -13.18
C THR A 164 9.80 16.38 -11.66
N VAL A 165 8.75 15.96 -11.03
CA VAL A 165 8.67 15.47 -9.66
C VAL A 165 8.27 14.01 -9.77
N LEU A 166 9.12 13.10 -9.28
CA LEU A 166 8.73 11.71 -9.05
C LEU A 166 7.39 11.78 -8.32
N PRO A 167 6.28 11.31 -8.91
CA PRO A 167 5.12 11.08 -8.09
C PRO A 167 5.64 10.15 -7.01
N SER A 168 5.64 10.63 -5.77
CA SER A 168 5.82 9.73 -4.64
C SER A 168 4.94 8.53 -4.98
N ARG A 169 5.31 7.31 -4.60
CA ARG A 169 4.49 6.08 -4.70
C ARG A 169 3.12 6.24 -4.00
N ARG A 170 2.61 7.45 -3.97
CA ARG A 170 1.47 7.92 -3.23
C ARG A 170 0.28 7.83 -4.14
N GLN A 171 -0.64 7.01 -3.73
CA GLN A 171 -1.98 7.03 -4.28
C GLN A 171 -2.56 8.43 -4.00
N PRO A 172 -3.17 9.12 -4.97
CA PRO A 172 -3.88 10.35 -4.68
C PRO A 172 -4.93 10.10 -3.62
N CYS A 173 -4.89 10.85 -2.53
CA CYS A 173 -5.81 10.67 -1.39
C CYS A 173 -7.29 10.84 -1.75
N HIS A 174 -7.57 11.41 -2.92
CA HIS A 174 -8.93 11.73 -3.36
C HIS A 174 -9.55 10.68 -4.28
N GLU A 175 -8.81 9.62 -4.64
CA GLU A 175 -9.40 8.55 -5.45
C GLU A 175 -10.17 7.58 -4.56
N SER A 176 -11.49 7.54 -4.75
CA SER A 176 -12.35 6.51 -4.15
C SER A 176 -12.11 5.11 -4.72
N ARG A 177 -11.32 5.00 -5.80
CA ARG A 177 -10.93 3.73 -6.41
C ARG A 177 -9.73 3.13 -5.68
N ARG A 178 -9.75 1.82 -5.52
CA ARG A 178 -8.64 1.05 -4.94
C ARG A 178 -7.58 0.77 -6.01
N ILE A 179 -6.77 1.76 -6.32
CA ILE A 179 -5.71 1.66 -7.35
C ILE A 179 -4.35 1.54 -6.67
N ILE A 180 -3.58 0.56 -7.07
CA ILE A 180 -2.17 0.41 -6.70
C ILE A 180 -1.34 0.70 -7.95
N ARG A 181 -0.43 1.68 -7.91
CA ARG A 181 0.34 2.12 -9.07
C ARG A 181 1.75 1.56 -9.04
N CYS A 182 2.19 1.00 -10.17
CA CYS A 182 3.56 0.58 -10.42
C CYS A 182 4.15 1.42 -11.54
N PHE A 183 5.27 2.07 -11.28
CA PHE A 183 6.00 2.86 -12.27
C PHE A 183 7.19 2.09 -12.80
N VAL A 184 7.29 1.98 -14.12
CA VAL A 184 8.28 1.15 -14.80
C VAL A 184 9.20 2.03 -15.66
N GLY A 185 10.51 1.90 -15.46
CA GLY A 185 11.55 2.52 -16.32
C GLY A 185 12.00 1.58 -17.43
N ASN A 186 12.70 2.13 -18.45
CA ASN A 186 13.03 1.43 -19.70
C ASN A 186 13.95 0.22 -19.57
N ASN A 187 14.81 0.15 -18.55
CA ASN A 187 15.88 -0.84 -18.53
C ASN A 187 15.58 -2.16 -17.79
N ASP A 188 14.55 -2.21 -16.93
CA ASP A 188 14.27 -3.36 -16.06
C ASP A 188 12.76 -3.59 -15.84
N GLY A 189 11.93 -3.27 -16.82
CA GLY A 189 10.49 -3.25 -16.67
C GLY A 189 9.87 -4.54 -16.15
N VAL A 190 10.21 -5.68 -16.76
CA VAL A 190 9.69 -7.00 -16.36
C VAL A 190 10.07 -7.34 -14.91
N LYS A 191 11.32 -7.10 -14.51
CA LYS A 191 11.79 -7.35 -13.15
C LYS A 191 11.08 -6.45 -12.14
N THR A 192 10.90 -5.18 -12.50
CA THR A 192 10.20 -4.20 -11.64
C THR A 192 8.75 -4.60 -11.43
N VAL A 193 8.02 -4.97 -12.49
CA VAL A 193 6.62 -5.43 -12.38
C VAL A 193 6.54 -6.69 -11.54
N ARG A 194 7.37 -7.69 -11.82
CA ARG A 194 7.38 -8.95 -11.05
C ARG A 194 7.61 -8.70 -9.57
N GLN A 195 8.62 -7.92 -9.21
CA GLN A 195 8.90 -7.60 -7.81
C GLN A 195 7.74 -6.85 -7.16
N PHE A 196 7.15 -5.89 -7.87
CA PHE A 196 6.00 -5.13 -7.38
C PHE A 196 4.79 -6.02 -7.10
N LEU A 197 4.48 -6.98 -8.00
CA LEU A 197 3.37 -7.93 -7.81
C LEU A 197 3.62 -8.82 -6.59
N MET A 198 4.84 -9.32 -6.41
CA MET A 198 5.22 -10.12 -5.24
C MET A 198 5.14 -9.30 -3.93
N ASP A 199 5.60 -8.04 -3.94
CA ASP A 199 5.52 -7.15 -2.77
C ASP A 199 4.06 -6.82 -2.42
N THR A 200 3.19 -6.66 -3.43
CA THR A 200 1.76 -6.44 -3.24
C THR A 200 1.10 -7.69 -2.63
N GLU A 201 1.41 -8.88 -3.15
CA GLU A 201 0.95 -10.14 -2.60
C GLU A 201 1.35 -10.30 -1.14
N ALA A 202 2.63 -10.08 -0.81
CA ALA A 202 3.13 -10.15 0.55
C ALA A 202 2.42 -9.14 1.48
N ALA A 203 2.12 -7.94 1.00
CA ALA A 203 1.42 -6.92 1.79
C ALA A 203 -0.05 -7.30 2.08
N VAL A 204 -0.70 -7.96 1.14
CA VAL A 204 -2.11 -8.37 1.25
C VAL A 204 -2.27 -9.62 2.10
N LEU A 205 -1.40 -10.60 1.94
CA LEU A 205 -1.50 -11.91 2.61
C LEU A 205 -0.84 -11.91 4.00
N GLY A 206 0.25 -11.16 4.16
CA GLY A 206 1.14 -10.88 5.30
C GLY A 206 0.85 -11.31 6.58
#